data_228eaf5531642ed5e312a2a7b0b9e5e8
#
_entry.id   228eaf5531642ed5e312a2a7b0b9e5e8
#
_cell.length_a   1.000
_cell.length_b   1.000
_cell.length_c   1.000
_cell.angle_alpha   90.00
_cell.angle_beta   90.00
_cell.angle_gamma   90.00
#
_symmetry.space_group_name_H-M   'P 1'
#
loop_
_entity.id
_entity.type
_entity.pdbx_description
1 polymer ?
#
loop_
_entity_poly.entity_id
_entity_poly.type
_entity_poly.pdbx_seq_one_letter_code
_entity_poly.pdbx_strand_id
1 'polypeptide(L)' 'MARDGELEIDARVIELEEKFSFQEDTLQQLNDVVAKQGLQIMELAVQLKNCKEQLEGLRERDGSIEGGTVDERPPHY' A
#
# COMPACT_ATOMS: atom_id res chain seq x y z
N MET A 1 -21.45 39.74 29.69
CA MET A 1 -22.28 38.89 29.11
C MET A 1 -21.86 38.58 27.72
N ALA A 2 -21.90 39.47 26.80
CA ALA A 2 -21.48 39.14 25.45
C ALA A 2 -20.05 38.73 25.45
N ARG A 3 -19.26 39.29 26.36
CA ARG A 3 -17.94 38.95 26.43
C ARG A 3 -17.67 37.51 26.78
N ASP A 4 -18.45 36.94 27.67
CA ASP A 4 -18.29 35.56 28.07
C ASP A 4 -18.56 34.66 26.88
N GLY A 5 -19.51 34.98 26.06
CA GLY A 5 -19.80 34.19 24.89
C GLY A 5 -18.68 34.27 23.89
N GLU A 6 -18.09 35.44 23.73
CA GLU A 6 -17.00 35.61 22.81
C GLU A 6 -15.79 34.81 23.26
N LEU A 7 -15.49 34.84 24.56
CA LEU A 7 -14.37 34.08 25.07
C LEU A 7 -14.60 32.59 24.87
N GLU A 8 -15.82 32.16 25.04
CA GLU A 8 -16.12 30.76 24.86
C GLU A 8 -15.97 30.35 23.41
N ILE A 9 -16.41 31.20 22.49
CA ILE A 9 -16.26 30.93 21.08
C ILE A 9 -14.79 30.93 20.70
N ASP A 10 -14.02 31.86 21.22
CA ASP A 10 -12.59 31.91 20.94
C ASP A 10 -11.92 30.65 21.42
N ALA A 11 -12.29 30.17 22.59
CA ALA A 11 -11.71 28.95 23.13
C ALA A 11 -12.03 27.78 22.22
N ARG A 12 -13.24 27.74 21.70
CA ARG A 12 -13.64 26.66 20.82
C ARG A 12 -12.90 26.73 19.49
N VAL A 13 -12.69 27.92 18.99
CA VAL A 13 -11.96 28.09 17.75
C VAL A 13 -10.52 27.63 17.92
N ILE A 14 -9.90 27.99 19.04
CA ILE A 14 -8.54 27.57 19.30
C ILE A 14 -8.47 26.05 19.36
N GLU A 15 -9.45 25.45 20.03
CA GLU A 15 -9.48 24.01 20.15
C GLU A 15 -9.63 23.36 18.78
N LEU A 16 -10.49 23.92 17.94
CA LEU A 16 -10.68 23.40 16.61
C LEU A 16 -9.44 23.57 15.75
N GLU A 17 -8.74 24.69 15.92
CA GLU A 17 -7.52 24.90 15.18
C GLU A 17 -6.48 23.88 15.56
N GLU A 18 -6.40 23.54 16.84
CA GLU A 18 -5.47 22.54 17.30
C GLU A 18 -5.80 21.18 16.72
N LYS A 19 -7.07 20.84 16.71
CA LYS A 19 -7.49 19.57 16.16
C LYS A 19 -7.24 19.52 14.66
N PHE A 20 -7.48 20.63 14.01
CA PHE A 20 -7.28 20.71 12.56
C PHE A 20 -5.81 20.50 12.23
N SER A 21 -4.93 21.17 12.98
CA SER A 21 -3.50 21.00 12.77
C SER A 21 -3.08 19.56 12.97
N PHE A 22 -3.59 18.94 14.01
CA PHE A 22 -3.28 17.56 14.29
C PHE A 22 -3.75 16.67 13.14
N GLN A 23 -4.94 16.94 12.64
CA GLN A 23 -5.49 16.16 11.53
C GLN A 23 -4.68 16.36 10.27
N GLU A 24 -4.24 17.58 10.02
CA GLU A 24 -3.43 17.83 8.84
C GLU A 24 -2.13 17.07 8.91
N ASP A 25 -1.49 17.07 10.07
CA ASP A 25 -0.25 16.34 10.22
C ASP A 25 -0.48 14.86 10.02
N THR A 26 -1.57 14.35 10.58
CA THR A 26 -1.89 12.93 10.44
C THR A 26 -2.15 12.58 8.98
N LEU A 27 -2.88 13.43 8.28
CA LEU A 27 -3.16 13.19 6.88
C LEU A 27 -1.88 13.19 6.05
N GLN A 28 -0.97 14.08 6.37
CA GLN A 28 0.27 14.13 5.65
C GLN A 28 1.08 12.86 5.88
N GLN A 29 1.12 12.39 7.11
CA GLN A 29 1.80 11.15 7.43
C GLN A 29 1.15 9.98 6.71
N LEU A 30 -0.17 9.95 6.68
CA LEU A 30 -0.87 8.89 5.98
C LEU A 30 -0.59 8.94 4.48
N ASN A 31 -0.54 10.13 3.91
CA ASN A 31 -0.22 10.26 2.50
C ASN A 31 1.18 9.72 2.22
N ASP A 32 2.13 9.99 3.11
CA ASP A 32 3.48 9.49 2.93
C ASP A 32 3.50 7.98 2.99
N VAL A 33 2.74 7.40 3.92
CA VAL A 33 2.67 5.96 4.05
C VAL A 33 2.05 5.35 2.79
N VAL A 34 0.96 5.96 2.31
CA VAL A 34 0.30 5.46 1.12
C VAL A 34 1.24 5.50 -0.08
N ALA A 35 2.00 6.58 -0.20
CA ALA A 35 2.94 6.71 -1.30
C ALA A 35 4.01 5.62 -1.23
N LYS A 36 4.53 5.38 -0.03
CA LYS A 36 5.54 4.34 0.14
C LYS A 36 4.97 2.98 -0.16
N GLN A 37 3.77 2.72 0.32
CA GLN A 37 3.14 1.44 0.06
C GLN A 37 2.87 1.24 -1.43
N GLY A 38 2.52 2.32 -2.12
CA GLY A 38 2.33 2.24 -3.56
C GLY A 38 3.60 1.81 -4.27
N LEU A 39 4.73 2.38 -3.85
CA LEU A 39 6.01 2.00 -4.44
C LEU A 39 6.36 0.55 -4.12
N GLN A 40 6.08 0.13 -2.89
CA GLN A 40 6.34 -1.23 -2.50
C GLN A 40 5.50 -2.21 -3.31
N ILE A 41 4.25 -1.86 -3.55
CA ILE A 41 3.38 -2.71 -4.34
C ILE A 41 3.90 -2.84 -5.76
N MET A 42 4.36 -1.73 -6.33
CA MET A 42 4.90 -1.76 -7.67
C MET A 42 6.15 -2.64 -7.72
N GLU A 43 6.98 -2.52 -6.71
CA GLU A 43 8.20 -3.31 -6.65
C GLU A 43 7.86 -4.79 -6.53
N LEU A 44 6.89 -5.12 -5.69
CA LEU A 44 6.48 -6.49 -5.54
C LEU A 44 5.88 -7.03 -6.83
N ALA A 45 5.15 -6.20 -7.54
CA ALA A 45 4.56 -6.63 -8.81
C ALA A 45 5.66 -6.97 -9.82
N VAL A 46 6.72 -6.16 -9.84
CA VAL A 46 7.82 -6.43 -10.74
C VAL A 46 8.53 -7.72 -10.35
N GLN A 47 8.76 -7.92 -9.06
CA GLN A 47 9.40 -9.12 -8.60
C GLN A 47 8.57 -10.35 -8.93
N LEU A 48 7.27 -10.23 -8.76
CA LEU A 48 6.39 -11.33 -9.05
C LEU A 48 6.42 -11.66 -10.54
N LYS A 49 6.42 -10.63 -11.37
CA LYS A 49 6.48 -10.85 -12.80
C LYS A 49 7.78 -11.54 -13.19
N ASN A 50 8.90 -11.12 -12.59
CA ASN A 50 10.17 -11.72 -12.87
C ASN A 50 10.20 -13.19 -12.46
N CYS A 51 9.64 -13.48 -11.27
CA CYS A 51 9.57 -14.85 -10.82
C CYS A 51 8.74 -15.70 -11.75
N LYS A 52 7.64 -15.13 -12.19
CA LYS A 52 6.76 -15.85 -13.08
C LYS A 52 7.46 -16.16 -14.40
N GLU A 53 8.18 -15.20 -14.91
CA GLU A 53 8.92 -15.40 -16.15
C GLU A 53 10.00 -16.46 -15.99
N GLN A 54 10.67 -16.45 -14.85
CA GLN A 54 11.68 -17.45 -14.59
C GLN A 54 11.06 -18.84 -14.51
N LEU A 55 9.92 -18.92 -13.86
CA LEU A 55 9.24 -20.20 -13.76
C LEU A 55 8.79 -20.68 -15.12
N GLU A 56 8.30 -19.79 -15.93
CA GLU A 56 7.88 -20.18 -17.26
C GLU A 56 9.07 -20.66 -18.09
N GLY A 57 10.19 -20.00 -17.93
CA GLY A 57 11.40 -20.43 -18.61
C GLY A 57 11.81 -21.82 -18.19
N LEU A 58 11.75 -22.10 -16.89
CA LEU A 58 12.09 -23.42 -16.41
C LEU A 58 11.09 -24.43 -16.89
N ARG A 59 9.84 -24.06 -16.89
CA ARG A 59 8.83 -25.00 -17.36
C ARG A 59 9.01 -25.34 -18.82
N GLU A 60 9.36 -24.35 -19.62
CA GLU A 60 9.58 -24.61 -21.02
C GLU A 60 10.75 -25.56 -21.21
N ARG A 61 11.80 -25.37 -20.42
CA ARG A 61 12.93 -26.25 -20.53
C ARG A 61 12.55 -27.63 -20.11
N ASP A 62 11.92 -27.75 -18.97
CA ASP A 62 11.51 -29.06 -18.48
C ASP A 62 10.50 -29.67 -19.42
N GLY A 63 9.62 -28.88 -19.92
CA GLY A 63 8.62 -29.39 -20.84
C GLY A 63 9.23 -29.94 -22.09
N SER A 64 10.24 -29.28 -22.60
CA SER A 64 10.85 -29.78 -23.80
C SER A 64 11.63 -31.05 -23.48
N ILE A 65 12.17 -31.16 -22.30
CA ILE A 65 12.89 -32.34 -21.94
C ILE A 65 11.97 -33.43 -21.58
N GLU A 66 11.01 -33.21 -20.74
CA GLU A 66 10.17 -34.20 -20.27
C GLU A 66 8.93 -34.31 -20.91
N GLY A 67 8.50 -33.40 -21.54
CA GLY A 67 7.29 -33.52 -22.22
C GLY A 67 6.11 -33.53 -21.37
N GLY A 68 5.74 -34.39 -20.88
CA GLY A 68 4.52 -34.40 -20.21
C GLY A 68 4.53 -34.51 -18.77
N THR A 69 5.59 -34.88 -18.27
CA THR A 69 5.61 -35.12 -16.92
C THR A 69 5.27 -33.95 -16.13
N VAL A 70 5.66 -32.84 -16.56
CA VAL A 70 5.40 -31.70 -15.83
C VAL A 70 3.99 -31.46 -15.53
N ASP A 71 3.20 -31.83 -16.39
CA ASP A 71 1.85 -31.61 -16.16
C ASP A 71 1.34 -32.17 -15.00
N GLU A 72 1.81 -33.17 -14.68
CA GLU A 72 1.29 -33.75 -13.60
C GLU A 72 1.25 -33.01 -12.48
N ARG A 73 1.88 -32.38 -12.29
CA ARG A 73 1.87 -31.79 -11.15
C ARG A 73 1.22 -30.85 -10.91
N PRO A 74 0.49 -30.73 -10.91
CA PRO A 74 -0.23 -29.84 -10.86
C PRO A 74 -0.23 -29.09 -10.00
N PRO A 75 -0.38 -28.90 -9.90
CA PRO A 75 -0.42 -28.11 -9.38
C PRO A 75 -0.65 -27.81 -8.24
N HIS A 76 -0.69 -28.07 -7.76
CA HIS A 76 -0.93 -27.79 -6.68
C HIS A 76 -0.35 -26.96 -6.16
N TYR A 77 -0.23 -26.76 -6.10
CA TYR A 77 0.24 -25.86 -5.67
C TYR A 77 -0.12 -25.04 -5.63
#